data_6ee1f0d948625f509a5b757bb2f9d75c
#
_entry.id   6ee1f0d948625f509a5b757bb2f9d75c
#
_cell.length_a   1.000
_cell.length_b   1.000
_cell.length_c   1.000
_cell.angle_alpha   90.00
_cell.angle_beta   90.00
_cell.angle_gamma   90.00
#
_symmetry.space_group_name_H-M   'P 1'
#
loop_
_entity.id
_entity.type
_entity.pdbx_description
1 polymer ?
#
loop_
_entity_poly.entity_id
_entity_poly.type
_entity_poly.pdbx_seq_one_letter_code
_entity_poly.pdbx_strand_id
1 'polypeptide(L)'
;MKKNYRWIGMLFIAAATLLCRVPDDTQLHAATANAVKPALISAEIAFHEPGRAIPESYLGFSIEWPLVNQLFTPHYDRQATMIGLIKLLARYNGPPLLRIGGNSQDESSYNLPQTHRLPKFVHVNITDNMLRLLAHVSAQTGCKYVIGLNLGDNRPDLAVKLVQACRRVIGNRHIAGYEIGNEPDFFHRFGGIWAHNSFALYIKRWSRYYKAIKPYLANGQQIEGPAFGGGWLRDVPKFIALEHRRLGIVSLHRYPTGATIKNPRSPVFCSIANLLKNASASSFAHLMLPSLAAARPYHLPVRYGEMNSAWNGGKLGVSNTFASALWGADTLFEIADVGGAGVNIHFSEGFDQFPGNYDPVYFHPHEPLRVRPLFYGMLVFARTIQDHARLIPVTYHTHLDVKIWAARAADGIMRIVIINKSNRPTEVRLNLPVGNYLRQYTLTAPSITAVYGVKLDGMTFDGGKNGQLTGTSSRTPIWRWTKHGKLSAPAYCVTIAVMKLSAP
;
A
#
# COMPACT_ATOMS: atom_id res chain seq x y z
N MET A 1 -9.11 23.74 -53.88
CA MET A 1 -7.91 23.51 -54.70
C MET A 1 -7.31 22.16 -54.37
N LYS A 2 -7.27 21.29 -55.37
CA LYS A 2 -6.77 19.91 -55.38
C LYS A 2 -5.23 19.91 -55.32
N LYS A 3 -4.61 18.94 -54.58
CA LYS A 3 -3.31 18.29 -54.91
C LYS A 3 -3.09 17.16 -53.87
N ASN A 4 -3.24 15.96 -54.27
CA ASN A 4 -2.47 14.90 -54.94
C ASN A 4 -1.69 14.02 -53.97
N TYR A 5 -2.21 12.81 -53.84
CA TYR A 5 -1.53 11.61 -53.35
C TYR A 5 -0.41 11.17 -54.27
N ARG A 6 0.74 10.74 -53.73
CA ARG A 6 1.68 9.89 -54.50
C ARG A 6 2.07 8.67 -53.64
N TRP A 7 1.79 7.53 -54.24
CA TRP A 7 2.24 6.19 -53.88
C TRP A 7 3.68 5.96 -54.38
N ILE A 8 4.53 5.31 -53.56
CA ILE A 8 5.77 4.57 -53.95
C ILE A 8 5.95 3.59 -52.75
N GLY A 9 6.01 2.27 -52.82
CA GLY A 9 6.56 1.39 -53.82
C GLY A 9 7.14 0.25 -52.94
N MET A 10 6.59 -0.95 -53.05
CA MET A 10 7.12 -2.17 -52.42
C MET A 10 8.50 -2.48 -52.92
N LEU A 11 9.44 -2.75 -52.03
CA LEU A 11 10.67 -3.52 -52.30
C LEU A 11 10.69 -4.82 -51.52
N PHE A 12 10.62 -5.91 -52.20
CA PHE A 12 10.94 -7.25 -51.72
C PHE A 12 12.47 -7.35 -51.52
N ILE A 13 12.95 -7.72 -50.34
CA ILE A 13 14.31 -8.19 -50.16
C ILE A 13 14.27 -9.64 -49.68
N ALA A 14 14.89 -10.47 -50.52
CA ALA A 14 15.04 -11.90 -50.33
C ALA A 14 15.93 -12.22 -49.10
N ALA A 15 15.49 -13.18 -48.29
CA ALA A 15 16.28 -13.71 -47.21
C ALA A 15 17.37 -14.65 -47.74
N ALA A 16 18.62 -14.28 -47.54
CA ALA A 16 19.77 -15.18 -47.69
C ALA A 16 20.02 -15.87 -46.35
N THR A 17 19.76 -17.16 -46.30
CA THR A 17 20.14 -18.05 -45.16
C THR A 17 21.64 -18.27 -45.16
N LEU A 18 22.35 -17.61 -44.25
CA LEU A 18 23.73 -17.93 -43.90
C LEU A 18 23.73 -18.93 -42.75
N LEU A 19 24.05 -20.18 -43.04
CA LEU A 19 24.37 -21.20 -42.04
C LEU A 19 25.71 -20.85 -41.39
N CYS A 20 25.69 -20.22 -40.23
CA CYS A 20 26.86 -20.18 -39.34
C CYS A 20 26.92 -21.47 -38.53
N ARG A 21 27.89 -22.32 -38.82
CA ARG A 21 28.33 -23.41 -37.95
C ARG A 21 28.79 -22.80 -36.62
N VAL A 22 28.15 -23.19 -35.53
CA VAL A 22 28.61 -22.92 -34.15
C VAL A 22 29.69 -23.97 -33.86
N PRO A 23 30.89 -23.60 -33.38
CA PRO A 23 31.85 -24.59 -32.87
C PRO A 23 31.32 -25.16 -31.56
N ASP A 24 31.37 -26.47 -31.49
CA ASP A 24 31.08 -27.27 -30.29
C ASP A 24 32.29 -27.13 -29.33
N ASP A 25 32.22 -26.22 -28.41
CA ASP A 25 33.17 -26.05 -27.30
C ASP A 25 32.46 -26.18 -25.97
N THR A 26 31.99 -27.40 -25.67
CA THR A 26 31.50 -27.81 -24.36
C THR A 26 32.67 -28.06 -23.41
N GLN A 27 33.35 -26.99 -22.98
CA GLN A 27 34.03 -26.92 -21.70
C GLN A 27 33.72 -25.62 -21.01
N LEU A 28 32.49 -25.51 -20.55
CA LEU A 28 32.15 -24.57 -19.47
C LEU A 28 32.83 -25.10 -18.20
N HIS A 29 34.00 -24.56 -17.92
CA HIS A 29 34.54 -24.60 -16.56
C HIS A 29 33.46 -23.97 -15.66
N ALA A 30 32.80 -24.79 -14.88
CA ALA A 30 32.02 -24.36 -13.74
C ALA A 30 32.98 -23.60 -12.80
N ALA A 31 33.11 -22.29 -12.99
CA ALA A 31 33.72 -21.44 -12.00
C ALA A 31 32.88 -21.67 -10.74
N THR A 32 33.42 -22.34 -9.76
CA THR A 32 32.88 -22.42 -8.40
C THR A 32 32.77 -21.00 -7.92
N ALA A 33 31.58 -20.42 -8.08
CA ALA A 33 31.27 -19.15 -7.49
C ALA A 33 31.54 -19.33 -5.99
N ASN A 34 32.54 -18.65 -5.47
CA ASN A 34 32.84 -18.62 -4.04
C ASN A 34 31.55 -18.22 -3.34
N ALA A 35 30.87 -19.18 -2.73
CA ALA A 35 29.58 -18.93 -2.07
C ALA A 35 29.81 -17.86 -1.00
N VAL A 36 29.24 -16.70 -1.19
CA VAL A 36 29.37 -15.57 -0.24
C VAL A 36 28.90 -16.08 1.11
N LYS A 37 29.83 -16.11 2.09
CA LYS A 37 29.53 -16.56 3.45
C LYS A 37 28.39 -15.70 4.02
N PRO A 38 27.29 -16.31 4.52
CA PRO A 38 26.19 -15.58 5.12
C PRO A 38 26.67 -14.70 6.28
N ALA A 39 26.12 -13.49 6.36
CA ALA A 39 26.32 -12.66 7.53
C ALA A 39 25.51 -13.23 8.71
N LEU A 40 26.14 -13.36 9.87
CA LEU A 40 25.47 -13.83 11.08
C LEU A 40 24.92 -12.65 11.87
N ILE A 41 23.62 -12.68 12.19
CA ILE A 41 22.94 -11.73 13.05
C ILE A 41 22.40 -12.50 14.26
N SER A 42 22.66 -12.02 15.47
CA SER A 42 22.03 -12.55 16.68
C SER A 42 20.86 -11.65 17.06
N ALA A 43 19.69 -12.24 17.29
CA ALA A 43 18.49 -11.52 17.65
C ALA A 43 17.83 -12.15 18.89
N GLU A 44 17.34 -11.27 19.75
CA GLU A 44 16.58 -11.62 20.94
C GLU A 44 15.12 -11.21 20.73
N ILE A 45 14.21 -12.14 20.97
CA ILE A 45 12.76 -11.90 20.89
C ILE A 45 12.21 -11.89 22.31
N ALA A 46 11.57 -10.78 22.69
CA ALA A 46 10.96 -10.61 24.01
C ALA A 46 9.61 -11.37 24.09
N PHE A 47 9.65 -12.70 23.89
CA PHE A 47 8.46 -13.54 23.70
C PHE A 47 7.53 -13.60 24.92
N HIS A 48 7.97 -13.17 26.12
CA HIS A 48 7.15 -13.03 27.31
C HIS A 48 6.37 -11.70 27.36
N GLU A 49 6.80 -10.70 26.60
CA GLU A 49 6.12 -9.43 26.55
C GLU A 49 4.72 -9.54 25.92
N PRO A 50 3.75 -8.71 26.37
CA PRO A 50 2.38 -8.78 25.85
C PRO A 50 2.30 -8.38 24.38
N GLY A 51 3.31 -7.68 23.86
CA GLY A 51 3.40 -7.21 22.47
C GLY A 51 2.35 -6.14 22.12
N ARG A 52 2.49 -5.55 20.95
CA ARG A 52 1.59 -4.51 20.43
C ARG A 52 0.45 -5.13 19.62
N ALA A 53 -0.79 -4.83 19.99
CA ALA A 53 -1.96 -5.22 19.19
C ALA A 53 -1.98 -4.47 17.85
N ILE A 54 -2.33 -5.19 16.79
CA ILE A 54 -2.58 -4.62 15.47
C ILE A 54 -4.09 -4.47 15.31
N PRO A 55 -4.62 -3.27 15.02
CA PRO A 55 -6.05 -3.08 14.78
C PRO A 55 -6.55 -3.92 13.60
N GLU A 56 -7.82 -4.32 13.65
CA GLU A 56 -8.50 -4.87 12.48
C GLU A 56 -8.56 -3.83 11.36
N SER A 57 -8.69 -4.28 10.12
CA SER A 57 -8.71 -3.43 8.94
C SER A 57 -7.46 -2.51 8.82
N TYR A 58 -6.32 -3.00 9.36
CA TYR A 58 -5.05 -2.26 9.32
C TYR A 58 -4.64 -1.93 7.88
N LEU A 59 -4.73 -2.92 6.99
CA LEU A 59 -4.46 -2.73 5.56
C LEU A 59 -5.68 -2.12 4.86
N GLY A 60 -5.40 -1.28 3.86
CA GLY A 60 -6.41 -0.67 3.02
C GLY A 60 -5.85 -0.17 1.70
N PHE A 61 -6.73 0.34 0.87
CA PHE A 61 -6.39 0.99 -0.38
C PHE A 61 -6.96 2.41 -0.41
N SER A 62 -6.21 3.34 -1.01
CA SER A 62 -6.66 4.67 -1.37
C SER A 62 -6.78 4.72 -2.89
N ILE A 63 -7.94 5.06 -3.40
CA ILE A 63 -8.30 4.90 -4.82
C ILE A 63 -8.91 6.21 -5.31
N GLU A 64 -8.38 6.74 -6.42
CA GLU A 64 -8.93 7.90 -7.11
C GLU A 64 -10.33 7.62 -7.66
N TRP A 65 -11.23 8.61 -7.66
CA TRP A 65 -12.59 8.42 -8.14
C TRP A 65 -12.69 7.83 -9.55
N PRO A 66 -11.93 8.28 -10.56
CA PRO A 66 -11.98 7.69 -11.90
C PRO A 66 -11.62 6.21 -11.94
N LEU A 67 -10.74 5.76 -11.03
CA LEU A 67 -10.32 4.36 -10.96
C LEU A 67 -11.42 3.41 -10.48
N VAL A 68 -12.47 3.91 -9.82
CA VAL A 68 -13.63 3.09 -9.41
C VAL A 68 -14.21 2.35 -10.62
N ASN A 69 -14.41 3.05 -11.75
CA ASN A 69 -14.94 2.44 -12.97
C ASN A 69 -13.94 1.48 -13.63
N GLN A 70 -12.65 1.64 -13.38
CA GLN A 70 -11.61 0.83 -14.03
C GLN A 70 -11.28 -0.43 -13.24
N LEU A 71 -11.18 -0.32 -11.92
CA LEU A 71 -10.83 -1.43 -11.04
C LEU A 71 -12.03 -2.32 -10.71
N PHE A 72 -13.21 -1.73 -10.59
CA PHE A 72 -14.41 -2.44 -10.13
C PHE A 72 -15.42 -2.72 -11.26
N THR A 73 -15.03 -2.53 -12.52
CA THR A 73 -15.83 -2.96 -13.66
C THR A 73 -15.88 -4.49 -13.75
N PRO A 74 -17.01 -5.10 -14.13
CA PRO A 74 -17.07 -6.55 -14.42
C PRO A 74 -16.30 -6.93 -15.68
N HIS A 75 -15.99 -5.97 -16.57
CA HIS A 75 -15.22 -6.23 -17.79
C HIS A 75 -13.80 -6.71 -17.46
N TYR A 76 -13.31 -7.66 -18.24
CA TYR A 76 -11.97 -8.26 -18.12
C TYR A 76 -11.70 -8.88 -16.74
N ASP A 77 -12.73 -9.38 -16.04
CA ASP A 77 -12.66 -9.97 -14.70
C ASP A 77 -12.04 -9.06 -13.64
N ARG A 78 -11.98 -7.74 -13.88
CA ARG A 78 -11.32 -6.78 -12.98
C ARG A 78 -11.98 -6.73 -11.61
N GLN A 79 -13.31 -6.63 -11.60
CA GLN A 79 -14.08 -6.64 -10.35
C GLN A 79 -13.86 -7.95 -9.57
N ALA A 80 -13.90 -9.11 -10.23
CA ALA A 80 -13.67 -10.39 -9.60
C ALA A 80 -12.26 -10.51 -9.02
N THR A 81 -11.27 -10.00 -9.75
CA THR A 81 -9.87 -9.93 -9.28
C THR A 81 -9.74 -9.05 -8.04
N MET A 82 -10.26 -7.82 -8.05
CA MET A 82 -10.20 -6.93 -6.88
C MET A 82 -10.93 -7.51 -5.67
N ILE A 83 -12.12 -8.09 -5.87
CA ILE A 83 -12.86 -8.78 -4.81
C ILE A 83 -12.02 -9.93 -4.23
N GLY A 84 -11.37 -10.73 -5.08
CA GLY A 84 -10.50 -11.82 -4.67
C GLY A 84 -9.33 -11.34 -3.81
N LEU A 85 -8.66 -10.26 -4.22
CA LEU A 85 -7.53 -9.67 -3.49
C LEU A 85 -7.97 -9.07 -2.15
N ILE A 86 -9.11 -8.36 -2.12
CA ILE A 86 -9.67 -7.80 -0.88
C ILE A 86 -10.04 -8.93 0.08
N LYS A 87 -10.71 -9.99 -0.38
CA LYS A 87 -11.04 -11.18 0.43
C LYS A 87 -9.79 -11.88 0.96
N LEU A 88 -8.73 -11.93 0.16
CA LEU A 88 -7.48 -12.54 0.57
C LEU A 88 -6.84 -11.78 1.74
N LEU A 89 -6.80 -10.44 1.70
CA LEU A 89 -6.32 -9.62 2.82
C LEU A 89 -7.26 -9.73 4.03
N ALA A 90 -8.57 -9.69 3.80
CA ALA A 90 -9.60 -9.78 4.85
C ALA A 90 -9.48 -11.06 5.70
N ARG A 91 -9.05 -12.16 5.09
CA ARG A 91 -8.83 -13.45 5.78
C ARG A 91 -7.88 -13.35 6.97
N TYR A 92 -6.93 -12.43 6.93
CA TYR A 92 -5.84 -12.35 7.89
C TYR A 92 -6.02 -11.28 8.97
N ASN A 93 -6.70 -10.15 8.65
CA ASN A 93 -6.81 -9.03 9.59
C ASN A 93 -8.16 -8.29 9.49
N GLY A 94 -9.20 -8.98 9.06
CA GLY A 94 -10.51 -8.36 8.82
C GLY A 94 -10.57 -7.58 7.49
N PRO A 95 -11.78 -7.17 7.07
CA PRO A 95 -11.97 -6.50 5.78
C PRO A 95 -11.19 -5.19 5.70
N PRO A 96 -10.44 -4.95 4.60
CA PRO A 96 -9.71 -3.70 4.38
C PRO A 96 -10.61 -2.46 4.46
N LEU A 97 -10.06 -1.36 4.99
CA LEU A 97 -10.69 -0.04 4.89
C LEU A 97 -10.27 0.61 3.56
N LEU A 98 -11.22 0.93 2.70
CA LEU A 98 -10.96 1.56 1.41
C LEU A 98 -11.26 3.06 1.49
N ARG A 99 -10.31 3.90 1.12
CA ARG A 99 -10.50 5.33 0.94
C ARG A 99 -10.75 5.61 -0.54
N ILE A 100 -11.85 6.26 -0.88
CA ILE A 100 -12.15 6.73 -2.23
C ILE A 100 -11.99 8.24 -2.25
N GLY A 101 -10.89 8.69 -2.87
CA GLY A 101 -10.47 10.09 -2.77
C GLY A 101 -9.23 10.37 -3.61
N GLY A 102 -8.18 10.94 -3.00
CA GLY A 102 -7.00 11.42 -3.70
C GLY A 102 -7.22 12.80 -4.34
N ASN A 103 -6.41 13.18 -5.32
CA ASN A 103 -6.53 14.47 -5.99
C ASN A 103 -7.92 14.64 -6.62
N SER A 104 -8.46 13.57 -7.21
CA SER A 104 -9.80 13.58 -7.81
C SER A 104 -10.92 13.90 -6.82
N GLN A 105 -10.69 13.79 -5.52
CA GLN A 105 -11.66 14.18 -4.50
C GLN A 105 -12.04 15.66 -4.62
N ASP A 106 -11.04 16.54 -4.74
CA ASP A 106 -11.25 17.98 -4.83
C ASP A 106 -11.54 18.46 -6.25
N GLU A 107 -11.49 17.56 -7.23
CA GLU A 107 -11.82 17.80 -8.63
C GLU A 107 -13.15 17.18 -9.05
N SER A 108 -13.90 16.62 -8.09
CA SER A 108 -15.13 15.87 -8.33
C SER A 108 -16.40 16.58 -7.85
N SER A 109 -17.51 16.20 -8.46
CA SER A 109 -18.86 16.49 -7.96
C SER A 109 -19.82 15.34 -8.29
N TYR A 110 -20.75 15.08 -7.39
CA TYR A 110 -21.79 14.08 -7.63
C TYR A 110 -22.83 14.62 -8.62
N ASN A 111 -23.05 13.88 -9.72
CA ASN A 111 -23.90 14.24 -10.83
C ASN A 111 -23.63 15.69 -11.27
N LEU A 112 -22.43 15.93 -11.83
CA LEU A 112 -21.96 17.26 -12.25
C LEU A 112 -23.12 18.12 -12.77
N PRO A 113 -23.51 19.19 -12.05
CA PRO A 113 -24.64 19.99 -12.47
C PRO A 113 -24.31 20.75 -13.76
N GLN A 114 -25.09 20.49 -14.82
CA GLN A 114 -24.91 21.18 -16.12
C GLN A 114 -25.23 22.70 -16.04
N THR A 115 -25.93 23.12 -15.00
CA THR A 115 -26.49 24.48 -14.85
C THR A 115 -25.70 25.40 -13.90
N HIS A 116 -24.75 24.85 -13.13
CA HIS A 116 -23.95 25.63 -12.18
C HIS A 116 -22.53 25.81 -12.71
N ARG A 117 -22.02 27.05 -12.69
CA ARG A 117 -20.60 27.33 -12.95
C ARG A 117 -19.77 26.76 -11.79
N LEU A 118 -19.26 25.56 -11.99
CA LEU A 118 -18.23 24.99 -11.12
C LEU A 118 -16.85 25.57 -11.51
N PRO A 119 -15.91 25.63 -10.57
CA PRO A 119 -14.53 25.92 -10.89
C PRO A 119 -14.00 24.98 -12.00
N LYS A 120 -13.15 25.48 -12.90
CA LYS A 120 -12.62 24.69 -14.03
C LYS A 120 -11.90 23.40 -13.62
N PHE A 121 -11.35 23.36 -12.41
CA PHE A 121 -10.69 22.17 -11.88
C PHE A 121 -11.68 21.06 -11.46
N VAL A 122 -12.99 21.36 -11.32
CA VAL A 122 -14.01 20.36 -11.00
C VAL A 122 -14.53 19.76 -12.31
N HIS A 123 -13.98 18.61 -12.67
CA HIS A 123 -14.26 17.93 -13.94
C HIS A 123 -14.58 16.43 -13.79
N VAL A 124 -14.35 15.84 -12.61
CA VAL A 124 -14.65 14.44 -12.34
C VAL A 124 -16.11 14.28 -11.92
N ASN A 125 -16.89 13.54 -12.72
CA ASN A 125 -18.29 13.26 -12.44
C ASN A 125 -18.47 11.97 -11.64
N ILE A 126 -18.86 12.07 -10.38
CA ILE A 126 -19.26 10.92 -9.55
C ILE A 126 -20.70 10.54 -9.92
N THR A 127 -20.91 9.31 -10.36
CA THR A 127 -22.20 8.81 -10.81
C THR A 127 -22.79 7.73 -9.90
N ASP A 128 -24.10 7.51 -9.97
CA ASP A 128 -24.74 6.38 -9.28
C ASP A 128 -24.17 5.02 -9.70
N ASN A 129 -23.65 4.90 -10.93
CA ASN A 129 -23.00 3.66 -11.36
C ASN A 129 -21.73 3.37 -10.55
N MET A 130 -20.88 4.37 -10.33
CA MET A 130 -19.69 4.24 -9.48
C MET A 130 -20.07 3.85 -8.05
N LEU A 131 -21.10 4.47 -7.50
CA LEU A 131 -21.59 4.15 -6.15
C LEU A 131 -22.17 2.71 -6.09
N ARG A 132 -22.84 2.23 -7.14
CA ARG A 132 -23.32 0.83 -7.24
C ARG A 132 -22.16 -0.17 -7.31
N LEU A 133 -21.09 0.15 -8.05
CA LEU A 133 -19.88 -0.68 -8.07
C LEU A 133 -19.27 -0.82 -6.67
N LEU A 134 -19.14 0.30 -5.93
CA LEU A 134 -18.66 0.28 -4.54
C LEU A 134 -19.60 -0.54 -3.63
N ALA A 135 -20.92 -0.37 -3.76
CA ALA A 135 -21.91 -1.12 -2.99
C ALA A 135 -21.77 -2.64 -3.24
N HIS A 136 -21.58 -3.05 -4.50
CA HIS A 136 -21.40 -4.46 -4.86
C HIS A 136 -20.11 -5.03 -4.24
N VAL A 137 -18.97 -4.34 -4.39
CA VAL A 137 -17.69 -4.79 -3.81
C VAL A 137 -17.78 -4.93 -2.30
N SER A 138 -18.36 -3.95 -1.62
CA SER A 138 -18.52 -4.01 -0.18
C SER A 138 -19.45 -5.15 0.27
N ALA A 139 -20.56 -5.37 -0.43
CA ALA A 139 -21.46 -6.50 -0.16
C ALA A 139 -20.75 -7.87 -0.29
N GLN A 140 -19.78 -7.99 -1.21
CA GLN A 140 -19.02 -9.22 -1.43
C GLN A 140 -17.85 -9.43 -0.48
N THR A 141 -17.30 -8.36 0.08
CA THR A 141 -16.02 -8.40 0.81
C THR A 141 -16.12 -7.97 2.27
N GLY A 142 -17.21 -7.30 2.64
CA GLY A 142 -17.35 -6.67 3.95
C GLY A 142 -16.53 -5.39 4.14
N CYS A 143 -15.76 -4.95 3.14
CA CYS A 143 -14.98 -3.72 3.24
C CYS A 143 -15.88 -2.50 3.46
N LYS A 144 -15.33 -1.49 4.14
CA LYS A 144 -16.01 -0.21 4.36
C LYS A 144 -15.24 0.91 3.67
N TYR A 145 -15.94 2.01 3.42
CA TYR A 145 -15.37 3.15 2.71
C TYR A 145 -15.21 4.37 3.62
N VAL A 146 -14.10 5.07 3.46
CA VAL A 146 -13.95 6.49 3.74
C VAL A 146 -14.13 7.22 2.41
N ILE A 147 -15.14 8.06 2.32
CA ILE A 147 -15.51 8.78 1.10
C ILE A 147 -14.97 10.20 1.16
N GLY A 148 -14.13 10.55 0.18
CA GLY A 148 -13.58 11.88 0.03
C GLY A 148 -14.62 12.90 -0.47
N LEU A 149 -14.69 14.07 0.18
CA LEU A 149 -15.56 15.19 -0.12
C LEU A 149 -14.76 16.37 -0.65
N ASN A 150 -15.19 16.95 -1.76
CA ASN A 150 -14.55 18.11 -2.37
C ASN A 150 -14.62 19.33 -1.43
N LEU A 151 -13.47 19.75 -0.90
CA LEU A 151 -13.31 20.97 -0.12
C LEU A 151 -12.87 22.14 -1.00
N GLY A 152 -12.20 21.84 -2.10
CA GLY A 152 -11.61 22.81 -3.02
C GLY A 152 -12.63 23.73 -3.67
N ASP A 153 -13.79 23.22 -4.05
CA ASP A 153 -14.88 23.97 -4.68
C ASP A 153 -15.61 24.93 -3.71
N ASN A 154 -15.37 24.76 -2.39
CA ASN A 154 -15.98 25.58 -1.35
C ASN A 154 -17.53 25.50 -1.34
N ARG A 155 -18.10 24.36 -1.74
CA ARG A 155 -19.54 24.07 -1.90
C ARG A 155 -20.00 22.94 -0.98
N PRO A 156 -20.20 23.21 0.33
CA PRO A 156 -20.65 22.19 1.28
C PRO A 156 -22.03 21.60 0.94
N ASP A 157 -22.86 22.31 0.18
CA ASP A 157 -24.12 21.79 -0.35
C ASP A 157 -23.90 20.63 -1.34
N LEU A 158 -22.85 20.65 -2.17
CA LEU A 158 -22.49 19.54 -3.05
C LEU A 158 -21.93 18.36 -2.27
N ALA A 159 -21.15 18.61 -1.23
CA ALA A 159 -20.71 17.56 -0.32
C ALA A 159 -21.91 16.86 0.35
N VAL A 160 -22.93 17.59 0.80
CA VAL A 160 -24.18 17.01 1.33
C VAL A 160 -24.86 16.11 0.30
N LYS A 161 -24.96 16.55 -0.97
CA LYS A 161 -25.55 15.72 -2.04
C LYS A 161 -24.81 14.40 -2.21
N LEU A 162 -23.47 14.41 -2.18
CA LEU A 162 -22.67 13.18 -2.26
C LEU A 162 -22.91 12.28 -1.04
N VAL A 163 -22.92 12.83 0.18
CA VAL A 163 -23.23 12.07 1.40
C VAL A 163 -24.59 11.40 1.31
N GLN A 164 -25.63 12.12 0.86
CA GLN A 164 -26.98 11.58 0.68
C GLN A 164 -27.02 10.48 -0.40
N ALA A 165 -26.29 10.65 -1.52
CA ALA A 165 -26.19 9.65 -2.57
C ALA A 165 -25.50 8.39 -2.07
N CYS A 166 -24.40 8.52 -1.34
CA CYS A 166 -23.69 7.39 -0.74
C CYS A 166 -24.59 6.60 0.23
N ARG A 167 -25.35 7.29 1.07
CA ARG A 167 -26.34 6.65 1.96
C ARG A 167 -27.40 5.86 1.18
N ARG A 168 -27.91 6.44 0.11
CA ARG A 168 -28.97 5.83 -0.72
C ARG A 168 -28.45 4.63 -1.50
N VAL A 169 -27.26 4.72 -2.10
CA VAL A 169 -26.77 3.74 -3.08
C VAL A 169 -25.81 2.71 -2.44
N ILE A 170 -24.84 3.16 -1.66
CA ILE A 170 -23.87 2.27 -0.99
C ILE A 170 -24.49 1.66 0.28
N GLY A 171 -25.22 2.48 1.03
CA GLY A 171 -25.80 2.12 2.32
C GLY A 171 -24.87 2.37 3.50
N ASN A 172 -25.45 2.88 4.59
CA ASN A 172 -24.72 3.33 5.78
C ASN A 172 -23.77 2.28 6.38
N ARG A 173 -24.14 1.01 6.35
CA ARG A 173 -23.33 -0.11 6.92
C ARG A 173 -21.97 -0.27 6.26
N HIS A 174 -21.82 0.18 5.01
CA HIS A 174 -20.61 0.07 4.21
C HIS A 174 -19.76 1.34 4.19
N ILE A 175 -20.20 2.39 4.88
CA ILE A 175 -19.50 3.68 4.98
C ILE A 175 -18.94 3.79 6.40
N ALA A 176 -17.61 3.77 6.52
CA ALA A 176 -16.91 4.01 7.77
C ALA A 176 -16.93 5.50 8.14
N GLY A 177 -16.80 6.37 7.14
CA GLY A 177 -16.77 7.79 7.35
C GLY A 177 -16.56 8.62 6.09
N TYR A 178 -16.25 9.88 6.29
CA TYR A 178 -16.00 10.84 5.22
C TYR A 178 -14.72 11.63 5.52
N GLU A 179 -13.98 11.96 4.46
CA GLU A 179 -12.79 12.81 4.54
C GLU A 179 -13.08 14.15 3.86
N ILE A 180 -12.76 15.28 4.52
CA ILE A 180 -13.07 16.63 4.04
C ILE A 180 -11.80 17.26 3.46
N GLY A 181 -11.64 17.20 2.13
CA GLY A 181 -10.51 17.72 1.37
C GLY A 181 -9.29 16.77 1.35
N ASN A 182 -8.65 16.69 0.19
CA ASN A 182 -7.38 15.98 -0.03
C ASN A 182 -6.22 16.95 -0.04
N GLU A 183 -5.22 16.76 0.81
CA GLU A 183 -4.00 17.55 0.85
C GLU A 183 -4.22 19.07 0.74
N PRO A 184 -5.13 19.65 1.54
CA PRO A 184 -5.46 21.06 1.43
C PRO A 184 -4.27 21.99 1.69
N ASP A 185 -3.22 21.50 2.31
CA ASP A 185 -1.93 22.18 2.47
C ASP A 185 -1.21 22.44 1.14
N PHE A 186 -1.59 21.73 0.06
CA PHE A 186 -1.04 21.90 -1.28
C PHE A 186 -1.99 22.59 -2.28
N PHE A 187 -3.18 22.99 -1.91
CA PHE A 187 -4.17 23.59 -2.82
C PHE A 187 -3.64 24.79 -3.62
N HIS A 188 -2.70 25.56 -3.09
CA HIS A 188 -2.06 26.65 -3.82
C HIS A 188 -1.13 26.17 -4.97
N ARG A 189 -0.73 24.89 -4.93
CA ARG A 189 0.16 24.29 -5.96
C ARG A 189 -0.62 23.54 -7.02
N PHE A 190 -1.75 22.94 -6.66
CA PHE A 190 -2.57 22.14 -7.56
C PHE A 190 -3.67 23.02 -8.18
N GLY A 191 -3.41 23.50 -9.41
CA GLY A 191 -4.41 24.23 -10.21
C GLY A 191 -4.92 25.54 -9.61
N GLY A 192 -4.30 26.06 -8.54
CA GLY A 192 -4.75 27.30 -7.91
C GLY A 192 -6.12 27.19 -7.24
N ILE A 193 -6.44 25.99 -6.70
CA ILE A 193 -7.74 25.73 -6.02
C ILE A 193 -8.04 26.85 -5.00
N TRP A 194 -7.03 27.25 -4.22
CA TRP A 194 -7.11 28.45 -3.36
C TRP A 194 -5.89 29.34 -3.57
N ALA A 195 -6.10 30.50 -4.11
CA ALA A 195 -5.01 31.46 -4.38
C ALA A 195 -4.25 31.87 -3.10
N HIS A 196 -4.97 31.99 -1.99
CA HIS A 196 -4.41 32.29 -0.67
C HIS A 196 -4.81 31.17 0.30
N ASN A 197 -3.88 30.25 0.51
CA ASN A 197 -4.11 29.11 1.39
C ASN A 197 -3.42 29.33 2.75
N SER A 198 -4.15 29.07 3.84
CA SER A 198 -3.61 29.11 5.20
C SER A 198 -4.32 28.08 6.07
N PHE A 199 -3.63 27.62 7.11
CA PHE A 199 -4.19 26.70 8.09
C PHE A 199 -5.50 27.25 8.72
N ALA A 200 -5.53 28.55 9.04
CA ALA A 200 -6.74 29.20 9.60
C ALA A 200 -7.92 29.18 8.63
N LEU A 201 -7.68 29.44 7.35
CA LEU A 201 -8.73 29.36 6.32
C LEU A 201 -9.21 27.91 6.15
N TYR A 202 -8.30 26.95 6.16
CA TYR A 202 -8.64 25.54 6.13
C TYR A 202 -9.58 25.16 7.29
N ILE A 203 -9.23 25.46 8.52
CA ILE A 203 -10.07 25.16 9.72
C ILE A 203 -11.46 25.77 9.57
N LYS A 204 -11.57 27.04 9.13
CA LYS A 204 -12.84 27.72 8.91
C LYS A 204 -13.72 26.99 7.89
N ARG A 205 -13.13 26.57 6.76
CA ARG A 205 -13.83 25.88 5.68
C ARG A 205 -14.18 24.45 6.08
N TRP A 206 -13.25 23.72 6.67
CA TRP A 206 -13.46 22.36 7.17
C TRP A 206 -14.63 22.33 8.18
N SER A 207 -14.64 23.23 9.16
CA SER A 207 -15.72 23.33 10.15
C SER A 207 -17.09 23.63 9.50
N ARG A 208 -17.11 24.42 8.42
CA ARG A 208 -18.36 24.69 7.67
C ARG A 208 -18.88 23.43 6.97
N TYR A 209 -17.98 22.66 6.34
CA TYR A 209 -18.34 21.39 5.72
C TYR A 209 -18.85 20.38 6.76
N TYR A 210 -18.12 20.23 7.86
CA TYR A 210 -18.56 19.37 8.95
C TYR A 210 -19.98 19.72 9.43
N LYS A 211 -20.26 21.01 9.69
CA LYS A 211 -21.59 21.46 10.11
C LYS A 211 -22.67 21.11 9.09
N ALA A 212 -22.38 21.21 7.81
CA ALA A 212 -23.32 20.91 6.74
C ALA A 212 -23.62 19.41 6.62
N ILE A 213 -22.63 18.54 6.72
CA ILE A 213 -22.82 17.09 6.55
C ILE A 213 -23.28 16.39 7.83
N LYS A 214 -22.98 16.94 9.03
CA LYS A 214 -23.28 16.33 10.33
C LYS A 214 -24.72 15.78 10.46
N PRO A 215 -25.78 16.48 10.01
CA PRO A 215 -27.15 15.97 10.10
C PRO A 215 -27.41 14.71 9.28
N TYR A 216 -26.53 14.39 8.34
CA TYR A 216 -26.65 13.26 7.42
C TYR A 216 -25.75 12.08 7.78
N LEU A 217 -24.90 12.22 8.80
CA LEU A 217 -24.05 11.11 9.26
C LEU A 217 -24.89 10.10 10.03
N ALA A 218 -24.69 8.83 9.75
CA ALA A 218 -25.30 7.76 10.53
C ALA A 218 -24.48 7.49 11.81
N ASN A 219 -25.12 6.84 12.80
CA ASN A 219 -24.41 6.42 14.02
C ASN A 219 -23.20 5.55 13.69
N GLY A 220 -22.07 5.87 14.29
CA GLY A 220 -20.80 5.17 14.08
C GLY A 220 -20.02 5.62 12.83
N GLN A 221 -20.57 6.50 11.97
CA GLN A 221 -19.79 7.12 10.90
C GLN A 221 -18.90 8.22 11.47
N GLN A 222 -17.67 8.28 10.95
CA GLN A 222 -16.61 9.12 11.48
C GLN A 222 -16.17 10.16 10.44
N ILE A 223 -15.50 11.21 10.90
CA ILE A 223 -14.76 12.11 10.01
C ILE A 223 -13.28 11.77 10.09
N GLU A 224 -12.69 11.56 8.94
CA GLU A 224 -11.25 11.36 8.78
C GLU A 224 -10.59 12.69 8.38
N GLY A 225 -9.43 12.96 8.91
CA GLY A 225 -8.67 14.17 8.59
C GLY A 225 -7.45 14.37 9.50
N PRO A 226 -6.58 15.36 9.20
CA PRO A 226 -6.77 16.43 8.21
C PRO A 226 -6.35 16.08 6.79
N ALA A 227 -5.81 14.88 6.53
CA ALA A 227 -5.36 14.41 5.22
C ALA A 227 -4.26 15.32 4.58
N PHE A 228 -3.32 15.80 5.40
CA PHE A 228 -2.23 16.67 4.93
C PHE A 228 -1.13 15.88 4.23
N GLY A 229 -0.68 16.38 3.07
CA GLY A 229 0.37 15.79 2.24
C GLY A 229 1.80 16.07 2.71
N GLY A 230 2.00 17.01 3.63
CA GLY A 230 3.30 17.30 4.19
C GLY A 230 3.63 18.77 4.43
N GLY A 231 2.93 19.71 3.80
CA GLY A 231 3.13 21.14 3.99
C GLY A 231 2.81 21.59 5.41
N TRP A 232 1.76 21.01 6.01
CA TRP A 232 1.32 21.34 7.37
C TRP A 232 1.38 20.17 8.34
N LEU A 233 2.31 19.24 8.19
CA LEU A 233 2.46 18.13 9.15
C LEU A 233 2.69 18.61 10.59
N ARG A 234 3.39 19.72 10.75
CA ARG A 234 3.63 20.34 12.09
C ARG A 234 2.36 20.91 12.71
N ASP A 235 1.33 21.17 11.92
CA ASP A 235 0.05 21.70 12.39
C ASP A 235 -0.97 20.58 12.69
N VAL A 236 -0.67 19.30 12.42
CA VAL A 236 -1.55 18.19 12.75
C VAL A 236 -1.88 18.12 14.24
N PRO A 237 -0.92 18.26 15.18
CA PRO A 237 -1.24 18.33 16.61
C PRO A 237 -2.23 19.45 16.95
N LYS A 238 -2.08 20.61 16.32
CA LYS A 238 -3.00 21.74 16.49
C LYS A 238 -4.38 21.44 15.92
N PHE A 239 -4.46 20.80 14.75
CA PHE A 239 -5.72 20.35 14.18
C PHE A 239 -6.44 19.37 15.12
N ILE A 240 -5.74 18.39 15.66
CA ILE A 240 -6.28 17.43 16.63
C ILE A 240 -6.83 18.16 17.86
N ALA A 241 -6.07 19.08 18.44
CA ALA A 241 -6.50 19.85 19.59
C ALA A 241 -7.80 20.64 19.34
N LEU A 242 -7.98 21.19 18.14
CA LEU A 242 -9.15 21.95 17.74
C LEU A 242 -10.37 21.06 17.42
N GLU A 243 -10.15 19.88 16.78
CA GLU A 243 -11.22 19.13 16.12
C GLU A 243 -11.41 17.70 16.69
N HIS A 244 -10.68 17.28 17.74
CA HIS A 244 -10.74 15.92 18.30
C HIS A 244 -12.15 15.40 18.58
N ARG A 245 -13.10 16.27 18.99
CA ARG A 245 -14.51 15.89 19.27
C ARG A 245 -15.31 15.55 18.01
N ARG A 246 -14.78 15.86 16.83
CA ARG A 246 -15.42 15.68 15.53
C ARG A 246 -14.73 14.63 14.68
N LEU A 247 -13.52 14.25 15.08
CA LEU A 247 -12.69 13.25 14.41
C LEU A 247 -12.96 11.86 14.95
N GLY A 248 -12.91 10.89 14.06
CA GLY A 248 -12.82 9.47 14.41
C GLY A 248 -11.50 8.84 14.01
N ILE A 249 -10.84 9.40 12.99
CA ILE A 249 -9.54 8.95 12.49
C ILE A 249 -8.68 10.18 12.18
N VAL A 250 -7.45 10.18 12.67
CA VAL A 250 -6.42 11.15 12.23
C VAL A 250 -5.73 10.59 11.00
N SER A 251 -5.88 11.26 9.86
CA SER A 251 -5.33 10.85 8.57
C SER A 251 -4.13 11.70 8.17
N LEU A 252 -3.08 11.04 7.69
CA LEU A 252 -1.85 11.63 7.16
C LEU A 252 -1.60 11.07 5.77
N HIS A 253 -0.98 11.86 4.87
CA HIS A 253 -0.53 11.41 3.56
C HIS A 253 0.99 11.53 3.46
N ARG A 254 1.68 10.46 3.05
CA ARG A 254 3.14 10.50 2.95
C ARG A 254 3.72 9.50 1.96
N TYR A 255 4.87 9.89 1.44
CA TYR A 255 5.69 9.11 0.52
C TYR A 255 7.17 9.30 0.89
N PRO A 256 7.98 8.24 1.00
CA PRO A 256 9.39 8.36 1.40
C PRO A 256 10.28 8.94 0.29
N THR A 257 9.89 8.77 -0.97
CA THR A 257 10.67 9.24 -2.14
C THR A 257 9.81 9.97 -3.14
N GLY A 258 10.41 10.63 -4.13
CA GLY A 258 9.71 11.35 -5.20
C GLY A 258 10.13 10.92 -6.59
N ALA A 259 9.15 10.55 -7.41
CA ALA A 259 9.39 10.09 -8.77
C ALA A 259 10.02 11.16 -9.67
N THR A 260 9.72 12.43 -9.40
CA THR A 260 10.18 13.59 -10.19
C THR A 260 11.50 14.20 -9.68
N ILE A 261 12.05 13.72 -8.58
CA ILE A 261 13.33 14.17 -8.04
C ILE A 261 14.46 13.75 -8.98
N LYS A 262 15.19 14.70 -9.53
CA LYS A 262 16.28 14.45 -10.50
C LYS A 262 17.65 14.30 -9.84
N ASN A 263 17.87 14.93 -8.67
CA ASN A 263 19.16 14.86 -7.99
C ASN A 263 19.38 13.50 -7.31
N PRO A 264 20.32 12.66 -7.77
CA PRO A 264 20.55 11.32 -7.19
C PRO A 264 21.15 11.35 -5.77
N ARG A 265 21.71 12.49 -5.35
CA ARG A 265 22.20 12.69 -3.98
C ARG A 265 21.10 13.07 -2.98
N SER A 266 19.91 13.40 -3.47
CA SER A 266 18.78 13.70 -2.59
C SER A 266 18.37 12.47 -1.78
N PRO A 267 18.13 12.58 -0.47
CA PRO A 267 17.67 11.47 0.34
C PRO A 267 16.29 10.94 -0.09
N VAL A 268 15.51 11.78 -0.78
CA VAL A 268 14.19 11.42 -1.33
C VAL A 268 14.24 11.06 -2.83
N PHE A 269 15.44 10.88 -3.41
CA PHE A 269 15.57 10.40 -4.78
C PHE A 269 15.02 8.98 -4.91
N CYS A 270 14.09 8.76 -5.83
CA CYS A 270 13.48 7.46 -6.06
C CYS A 270 14.44 6.52 -6.79
N SER A 271 15.08 5.63 -6.05
CA SER A 271 15.94 4.55 -6.55
C SER A 271 15.74 3.30 -5.70
N ILE A 272 16.06 2.13 -6.25
CA ILE A 272 16.01 0.86 -5.51
C ILE A 272 16.92 0.95 -4.27
N ALA A 273 18.13 1.48 -4.43
CA ALA A 273 19.07 1.62 -3.31
C ALA A 273 18.52 2.47 -2.17
N ASN A 274 17.86 3.60 -2.45
CA ASN A 274 17.24 4.42 -1.42
C ASN A 274 16.00 3.76 -0.83
N LEU A 275 15.20 3.10 -1.65
CA LEU A 275 13.98 2.42 -1.19
C LEU A 275 14.29 1.27 -0.22
N LEU A 276 15.38 0.52 -0.45
CA LEU A 276 15.75 -0.64 0.37
C LEU A 276 16.47 -0.29 1.68
N LYS A 277 16.93 0.95 1.87
CA LYS A 277 17.55 1.36 3.15
C LYS A 277 16.56 1.16 4.30
N ASN A 278 17.04 0.67 5.44
CA ASN A 278 16.23 0.57 6.66
C ASN A 278 15.57 1.90 7.01
N ALA A 279 16.31 3.01 6.84
CA ALA A 279 15.82 4.36 7.12
C ALA A 279 14.61 4.77 6.25
N SER A 280 14.43 4.22 5.05
CA SER A 280 13.29 4.55 4.19
C SER A 280 11.96 4.11 4.78
N ALA A 281 11.95 3.05 5.57
CA ALA A 281 10.78 2.56 6.28
C ALA A 281 10.68 3.16 7.71
N SER A 282 11.77 3.08 8.51
CA SER A 282 11.74 3.51 9.91
C SER A 282 11.57 5.02 10.07
N SER A 283 12.35 5.85 9.33
CA SER A 283 12.19 7.31 9.40
C SER A 283 10.82 7.75 8.89
N PHE A 284 10.28 7.04 7.90
CA PHE A 284 8.94 7.27 7.38
C PHE A 284 7.87 7.01 8.44
N ALA A 285 7.94 5.89 9.16
CA ALA A 285 7.02 5.56 10.25
C ALA A 285 7.14 6.58 11.40
N HIS A 286 8.35 7.01 11.74
CA HIS A 286 8.59 7.99 12.81
C HIS A 286 7.96 9.37 12.55
N LEU A 287 7.66 9.73 11.30
CA LEU A 287 6.91 10.96 11.00
C LEU A 287 5.51 10.99 11.62
N MET A 288 4.95 9.82 12.00
CA MET A 288 3.66 9.76 12.71
C MET A 288 3.76 10.13 14.20
N LEU A 289 4.92 10.03 14.82
CA LEU A 289 5.08 10.15 16.29
C LEU A 289 4.46 11.41 16.89
N PRO A 290 4.65 12.63 16.33
CA PRO A 290 4.01 13.84 16.86
C PRO A 290 2.46 13.75 16.82
N SER A 291 1.90 13.18 15.75
CA SER A 291 0.46 13.01 15.59
C SER A 291 -0.08 11.94 16.55
N LEU A 292 0.64 10.83 16.74
CA LEU A 292 0.31 9.79 17.71
C LEU A 292 0.31 10.33 19.15
N ALA A 293 1.30 11.13 19.49
CA ALA A 293 1.39 11.78 20.82
C ALA A 293 0.21 12.72 21.07
N ALA A 294 -0.15 13.53 20.06
CA ALA A 294 -1.27 14.46 20.15
C ALA A 294 -2.65 13.76 20.17
N ALA A 295 -2.79 12.63 19.49
CA ALA A 295 -4.04 11.87 19.40
C ALA A 295 -4.32 11.01 20.64
N ARG A 296 -3.27 10.57 21.36
CA ARG A 296 -3.35 9.67 22.52
C ARG A 296 -4.31 10.14 23.62
N PRO A 297 -4.31 11.41 24.07
CA PRO A 297 -5.24 11.86 25.12
C PRO A 297 -6.72 11.74 24.74
N TYR A 298 -7.00 11.68 23.45
CA TYR A 298 -8.36 11.61 22.90
C TYR A 298 -8.72 10.22 22.38
N HIS A 299 -7.83 9.24 22.54
CA HIS A 299 -7.99 7.86 22.04
C HIS A 299 -8.26 7.80 20.53
N LEU A 300 -7.77 8.78 19.76
CA LEU A 300 -7.95 8.82 18.33
C LEU A 300 -6.92 7.94 17.61
N PRO A 301 -7.35 7.02 16.72
CA PRO A 301 -6.45 6.27 15.87
C PRO A 301 -5.78 7.21 14.85
N VAL A 302 -4.48 7.01 14.60
CA VAL A 302 -3.71 7.72 13.57
C VAL A 302 -3.38 6.76 12.45
N ARG A 303 -3.70 7.13 11.21
CA ARG A 303 -3.56 6.29 10.03
C ARG A 303 -2.86 7.04 8.90
N TYR A 304 -2.06 6.34 8.08
CA TYR A 304 -1.75 6.84 6.75
C TYR A 304 -2.95 6.59 5.83
N GLY A 305 -3.81 7.61 5.64
CA GLY A 305 -4.96 7.58 4.74
C GLY A 305 -4.54 7.49 3.27
N GLU A 306 -3.31 7.92 2.98
CA GLU A 306 -2.70 7.77 1.67
C GLU A 306 -1.17 7.60 1.79
N MET A 307 -0.64 6.53 1.21
CA MET A 307 0.81 6.32 1.12
C MET A 307 1.21 5.41 -0.04
N ASN A 308 2.43 5.57 -0.51
CA ASN A 308 3.11 4.61 -1.38
C ASN A 308 4.62 4.90 -1.42
N SER A 309 5.38 4.21 -2.30
CA SER A 309 6.85 4.28 -2.37
C SER A 309 7.40 5.62 -2.85
N ALA A 310 6.68 6.34 -3.72
CA ALA A 310 7.12 7.62 -4.26
C ALA A 310 5.94 8.47 -4.73
N TRP A 311 5.89 9.77 -4.36
CA TRP A 311 4.86 10.67 -4.87
C TRP A 311 4.91 10.83 -6.39
N ASN A 312 3.86 11.34 -7.01
CA ASN A 312 3.65 11.48 -8.46
C ASN A 312 3.63 10.12 -9.20
N GLY A 313 2.83 9.16 -8.72
CA GLY A 313 2.53 7.91 -9.42
C GLY A 313 3.64 6.85 -9.38
N GLY A 314 4.73 7.07 -8.62
CA GLY A 314 5.85 6.15 -8.53
C GLY A 314 6.80 6.21 -9.75
N LYS A 315 7.93 5.53 -9.63
CA LYS A 315 8.97 5.50 -10.68
C LYS A 315 9.08 4.12 -11.31
N LEU A 316 8.96 4.06 -12.63
CA LEU A 316 9.16 2.84 -13.40
C LEU A 316 10.58 2.27 -13.15
N GLY A 317 10.68 0.97 -13.03
CA GLY A 317 11.93 0.27 -12.70
C GLY A 317 12.36 0.38 -11.22
N VAL A 318 11.54 1.02 -10.37
CA VAL A 318 11.74 1.09 -8.92
C VAL A 318 10.45 0.70 -8.19
N SER A 319 9.41 1.51 -8.31
CA SER A 319 8.16 1.36 -7.56
C SER A 319 7.34 0.13 -7.98
N ASN A 320 7.50 -0.33 -9.22
CA ASN A 320 6.81 -1.49 -9.81
C ASN A 320 7.61 -2.80 -9.69
N THR A 321 8.79 -2.79 -9.05
CA THR A 321 9.70 -3.94 -8.97
C THR A 321 9.60 -4.68 -7.65
N PHE A 322 10.29 -5.83 -7.55
CA PHE A 322 10.37 -6.62 -6.32
C PHE A 322 10.89 -5.83 -5.12
N ALA A 323 11.72 -4.79 -5.36
CA ALA A 323 12.15 -3.87 -4.31
C ALA A 323 10.97 -3.25 -3.55
N SER A 324 9.85 -2.96 -4.24
CA SER A 324 8.65 -2.42 -3.59
C SER A 324 7.97 -3.42 -2.65
N ALA A 325 8.07 -4.73 -2.93
CA ALA A 325 7.54 -5.77 -2.03
C ALA A 325 8.31 -5.81 -0.71
N LEU A 326 9.66 -5.77 -0.79
CA LEU A 326 10.52 -5.76 0.40
C LEU A 326 10.34 -4.48 1.22
N TRP A 327 10.30 -3.33 0.55
CA TRP A 327 10.04 -2.04 1.18
C TRP A 327 8.64 -1.99 1.82
N GLY A 328 7.62 -2.44 1.09
CA GLY A 328 6.23 -2.41 1.56
C GLY A 328 6.05 -3.28 2.79
N ALA A 329 6.58 -4.51 2.79
CA ALA A 329 6.53 -5.38 3.96
C ALA A 329 7.16 -4.71 5.20
N ASP A 330 8.40 -4.18 5.05
CA ASP A 330 9.12 -3.53 6.14
C ASP A 330 8.39 -2.29 6.66
N THR A 331 7.92 -1.43 5.76
CA THR A 331 7.21 -0.19 6.11
C THR A 331 5.92 -0.46 6.88
N LEU A 332 5.17 -1.51 6.52
CA LEU A 332 3.96 -1.89 7.23
C LEU A 332 4.24 -2.31 8.68
N PHE A 333 5.31 -3.07 8.91
CA PHE A 333 5.74 -3.42 10.27
C PHE A 333 6.22 -2.20 11.06
N GLU A 334 7.02 -1.31 10.47
CA GLU A 334 7.50 -0.09 11.13
C GLU A 334 6.34 0.82 11.57
N ILE A 335 5.34 1.03 10.69
CA ILE A 335 4.17 1.84 11.03
C ILE A 335 3.36 1.18 12.16
N ALA A 336 3.22 -0.15 12.13
CA ALA A 336 2.53 -0.88 13.19
C ALA A 336 3.30 -0.80 14.51
N ASP A 337 4.63 -0.89 14.47
CA ASP A 337 5.49 -0.85 15.66
C ASP A 337 5.45 0.52 16.35
N VAL A 338 5.44 1.64 15.63
CA VAL A 338 5.26 2.97 16.24
C VAL A 338 3.85 3.22 16.77
N GLY A 339 2.87 2.37 16.43
CA GLY A 339 1.47 2.46 16.90
C GLY A 339 0.51 3.07 15.91
N GLY A 340 0.86 3.12 14.62
CA GLY A 340 -0.07 3.47 13.56
C GLY A 340 -1.27 2.53 13.52
N ALA A 341 -2.46 3.07 13.34
CA ALA A 341 -3.71 2.32 13.33
C ALA A 341 -4.03 1.70 11.96
N GLY A 342 -3.22 1.97 10.96
CA GLY A 342 -3.38 1.37 9.63
C GLY A 342 -2.84 2.23 8.50
N VAL A 343 -2.97 1.68 7.30
CA VAL A 343 -2.49 2.30 6.06
C VAL A 343 -3.46 2.10 4.91
N ASN A 344 -3.50 3.06 3.99
CA ASN A 344 -4.16 2.93 2.69
C ASN A 344 -3.11 3.09 1.59
N ILE A 345 -2.82 2.01 0.88
CA ILE A 345 -1.89 2.02 -0.26
C ILE A 345 -2.59 2.69 -1.44
N HIS A 346 -1.98 3.74 -1.97
CA HIS A 346 -2.59 4.58 -3.00
C HIS A 346 -2.46 3.99 -4.40
N PHE A 347 -3.51 4.20 -5.19
CA PHE A 347 -3.62 3.89 -6.62
C PHE A 347 -3.80 5.18 -7.41
N SER A 348 -3.04 5.36 -8.49
CA SER A 348 -3.08 6.58 -9.31
C SER A 348 -3.06 6.34 -10.81
N GLU A 349 -3.08 5.09 -11.29
CA GLU A 349 -2.97 4.76 -12.72
C GLU A 349 -3.97 5.54 -13.57
N GLY A 350 -3.46 6.30 -14.54
CA GLY A 350 -4.29 7.01 -15.52
C GLY A 350 -5.09 8.20 -15.01
N PHE A 351 -4.88 8.64 -13.75
CA PHE A 351 -5.41 9.88 -13.23
C PHE A 351 -4.31 10.96 -13.27
N ASP A 352 -4.65 12.18 -13.74
CA ASP A 352 -3.71 13.33 -13.90
C ASP A 352 -2.41 12.97 -14.63
N GLN A 353 -2.47 12.04 -15.57
CA GLN A 353 -1.29 11.51 -16.29
C GLN A 353 -0.28 10.80 -15.35
N PHE A 354 -0.64 10.48 -14.13
CA PHE A 354 0.21 9.70 -13.27
C PHE A 354 0.33 8.26 -13.79
N PRO A 355 1.56 7.73 -13.86
CA PRO A 355 1.80 6.45 -14.51
C PRO A 355 1.41 5.23 -13.65
N GLY A 356 0.93 5.40 -12.42
CA GLY A 356 0.55 4.32 -11.53
C GLY A 356 1.64 3.25 -11.29
N ASN A 357 2.91 3.63 -11.40
CA ASN A 357 4.01 2.68 -11.29
C ASN A 357 4.11 2.03 -9.91
N TYR A 358 3.54 2.65 -8.88
CA TYR A 358 3.52 2.10 -7.52
C TYR A 358 2.26 1.30 -7.20
N ASP A 359 1.24 1.29 -8.08
CA ASP A 359 -0.02 0.63 -7.78
C ASP A 359 0.20 -0.85 -7.50
N PRO A 360 -0.38 -1.42 -6.45
CA PRO A 360 -0.21 -2.84 -6.13
C PRO A 360 -0.89 -3.77 -7.14
N VAL A 361 -1.75 -3.20 -7.99
CA VAL A 361 -2.43 -3.87 -9.10
C VAL A 361 -2.35 -2.98 -10.33
N TYR A 362 -2.03 -3.55 -11.45
CA TYR A 362 -1.84 -2.85 -12.72
C TYR A 362 -2.85 -3.31 -13.77
N PHE A 363 -3.24 -2.43 -14.65
CA PHE A 363 -4.07 -2.76 -15.80
C PHE A 363 -3.66 -1.95 -17.04
N HIS A 364 -3.85 -2.56 -18.20
CA HIS A 364 -3.92 -1.84 -19.45
C HIS A 364 -5.38 -1.70 -19.88
N PRO A 365 -5.73 -0.71 -20.70
CA PRO A 365 -7.02 -0.70 -21.36
C PRO A 365 -7.31 -2.06 -22.01
N HIS A 366 -8.52 -2.60 -21.78
CA HIS A 366 -8.97 -3.87 -22.34
C HIS A 366 -8.22 -5.14 -21.88
N GLU A 367 -7.50 -5.07 -20.75
CA GLU A 367 -6.82 -6.23 -20.16
C GLU A 367 -7.32 -6.53 -18.73
N PRO A 368 -7.17 -7.79 -18.27
CA PRO A 368 -7.34 -8.15 -16.87
C PRO A 368 -6.35 -7.42 -15.96
N LEU A 369 -6.68 -7.36 -14.68
CA LEU A 369 -5.75 -6.83 -13.67
C LEU A 369 -4.56 -7.77 -13.45
N ARG A 370 -3.38 -7.20 -13.27
CA ARG A 370 -2.15 -7.92 -12.92
C ARG A 370 -1.67 -7.48 -11.55
N VAL A 371 -1.40 -8.42 -10.68
CA VAL A 371 -0.90 -8.15 -9.32
C VAL A 371 0.58 -7.82 -9.39
N ARG A 372 0.99 -6.71 -8.78
CA ARG A 372 2.37 -6.25 -8.75
C ARG A 372 3.09 -6.68 -7.46
N PRO A 373 4.44 -6.62 -7.44
CA PRO A 373 5.23 -7.06 -6.31
C PRO A 373 4.84 -6.45 -4.96
N LEU A 374 4.44 -5.18 -4.91
CA LEU A 374 4.01 -4.51 -3.68
C LEU A 374 2.90 -5.27 -2.93
N PHE A 375 1.95 -5.86 -3.66
CA PHE A 375 0.86 -6.63 -3.04
C PHE A 375 1.38 -7.87 -2.29
N TYR A 376 2.45 -8.50 -2.77
CA TYR A 376 3.07 -9.61 -2.05
C TYR A 376 3.70 -9.14 -0.72
N GLY A 377 4.27 -7.94 -0.67
CA GLY A 377 4.74 -7.33 0.58
C GLY A 377 3.59 -7.11 1.58
N MET A 378 2.44 -6.62 1.10
CA MET A 378 1.22 -6.52 1.92
C MET A 378 0.77 -7.89 2.44
N LEU A 379 0.85 -8.92 1.60
CA LEU A 379 0.46 -10.28 1.97
C LEU A 379 1.41 -10.93 2.98
N VAL A 380 2.73 -10.62 2.93
CA VAL A 380 3.70 -11.00 3.96
C VAL A 380 3.27 -10.45 5.32
N PHE A 381 3.00 -9.14 5.39
CA PHE A 381 2.53 -8.51 6.62
C PHE A 381 1.22 -9.13 7.10
N ALA A 382 0.20 -9.24 6.23
CA ALA A 382 -1.11 -9.78 6.56
C ALA A 382 -1.02 -11.21 7.14
N ARG A 383 -0.24 -12.10 6.50
CA ARG A 383 -0.01 -13.47 6.99
C ARG A 383 0.72 -13.52 8.32
N THR A 384 1.54 -12.54 8.61
CA THR A 384 2.28 -12.48 9.88
C THR A 384 1.37 -12.10 11.04
N ILE A 385 0.47 -11.15 10.82
CA ILE A 385 -0.43 -10.62 11.86
C ILE A 385 -1.76 -11.37 11.97
N GLN A 386 -1.97 -12.44 11.21
CA GLN A 386 -3.21 -13.22 11.26
C GLN A 386 -3.51 -13.75 12.68
N ASP A 387 -4.74 -14.13 12.90
CA ASP A 387 -5.23 -14.70 14.18
C ASP A 387 -5.05 -13.70 15.34
N HIS A 388 -5.25 -12.40 15.09
CA HIS A 388 -5.08 -11.30 16.05
C HIS A 388 -3.69 -11.29 16.71
N ALA A 389 -2.66 -11.69 15.96
CA ALA A 389 -1.30 -11.71 16.47
C ALA A 389 -0.81 -10.30 16.85
N ARG A 390 -0.02 -10.26 17.92
CA ARG A 390 0.57 -9.04 18.46
C ARG A 390 2.05 -8.98 18.08
N LEU A 391 2.54 -7.81 17.70
CA LEU A 391 3.97 -7.61 17.45
C LEU A 391 4.73 -7.73 18.76
N ILE A 392 5.75 -8.57 18.77
CA ILE A 392 6.64 -8.79 19.89
C ILE A 392 7.96 -8.04 19.66
N PRO A 393 8.50 -7.32 20.64
CA PRO A 393 9.77 -6.62 20.49
C PRO A 393 10.91 -7.57 20.13
N VAL A 394 11.75 -7.14 19.19
CA VAL A 394 12.95 -7.86 18.74
C VAL A 394 14.15 -6.94 18.85
N THR A 395 15.21 -7.38 19.53
CA THR A 395 16.45 -6.62 19.67
C THR A 395 17.57 -7.31 18.92
N TYR A 396 18.27 -6.57 18.07
CA TYR A 396 19.44 -7.05 17.30
C TYR A 396 20.27 -5.87 16.80
N HIS A 397 21.51 -6.16 16.38
CA HIS A 397 22.40 -5.18 15.77
C HIS A 397 22.92 -5.69 14.44
N THR A 398 22.85 -4.86 13.42
CA THR A 398 23.39 -5.15 12.08
C THR A 398 23.66 -3.85 11.32
N HIS A 399 24.67 -3.88 10.43
CA HIS A 399 24.95 -2.80 9.47
C HIS A 399 24.31 -3.09 8.10
N LEU A 400 23.63 -4.23 7.95
CA LEU A 400 22.94 -4.60 6.72
C LEU A 400 21.52 -4.04 6.71
N ASP A 401 20.98 -3.82 5.52
CA ASP A 401 19.56 -3.51 5.34
C ASP A 401 18.71 -4.78 5.52
N VAL A 402 18.69 -5.26 6.77
CA VAL A 402 17.93 -6.44 7.22
C VAL A 402 17.04 -6.03 8.38
N LYS A 403 15.80 -6.49 8.36
CA LYS A 403 14.84 -6.31 9.45
C LYS A 403 14.33 -7.65 9.95
N ILE A 404 14.15 -7.72 11.26
CA ILE A 404 13.64 -8.93 11.94
C ILE A 404 12.42 -8.51 12.75
N TRP A 405 11.30 -9.15 12.48
CA TRP A 405 10.02 -8.91 13.13
C TRP A 405 9.50 -10.20 13.75
N ALA A 406 8.76 -10.10 14.83
CA ALA A 406 8.10 -11.23 15.44
C ALA A 406 6.64 -10.88 15.79
N ALA A 407 5.73 -11.81 15.58
CA ALA A 407 4.33 -11.68 15.99
C ALA A 407 3.88 -12.97 16.67
N ARG A 408 3.08 -12.85 17.74
CA ARG A 408 2.53 -13.98 18.49
C ARG A 408 1.01 -13.91 18.50
N ALA A 409 0.36 -14.97 18.05
CA ALA A 409 -1.08 -15.17 18.13
C ALA A 409 -1.51 -15.68 19.50
N ALA A 410 -2.80 -15.59 19.80
CA ALA A 410 -3.37 -15.99 21.08
C ALA A 410 -3.21 -17.51 21.37
N ASP A 411 -3.16 -18.34 20.33
CA ASP A 411 -2.93 -19.79 20.41
C ASP A 411 -1.45 -20.18 20.68
N GLY A 412 -0.57 -19.18 20.88
CA GLY A 412 0.87 -19.35 21.11
C GLY A 412 1.70 -19.54 19.84
N ILE A 413 1.09 -19.52 18.67
CA ILE A 413 1.84 -19.56 17.41
C ILE A 413 2.62 -18.26 17.24
N MET A 414 3.93 -18.39 17.05
CA MET A 414 4.84 -17.29 16.76
C MET A 414 5.22 -17.29 15.27
N ARG A 415 5.23 -16.13 14.67
CA ARG A 415 5.69 -15.90 13.30
C ARG A 415 6.87 -14.94 13.34
N ILE A 416 8.02 -15.40 12.85
CA ILE A 416 9.26 -14.61 12.80
C ILE A 416 9.51 -14.28 11.34
N VAL A 417 9.70 -13.02 11.05
CA VAL A 417 9.90 -12.51 9.69
C VAL A 417 11.26 -11.86 9.58
N ILE A 418 12.06 -12.33 8.63
CA ILE A 418 13.35 -11.74 8.28
C ILE A 418 13.21 -11.13 6.89
N ILE A 419 13.29 -9.81 6.80
CA ILE A 419 13.26 -9.06 5.53
C ILE A 419 14.70 -8.69 5.20
N ASN A 420 15.33 -9.47 4.33
CA ASN A 420 16.67 -9.20 3.85
C ASN A 420 16.60 -8.34 2.58
N LYS A 421 16.84 -7.06 2.73
CA LYS A 421 16.88 -6.07 1.64
C LYS A 421 18.28 -5.86 1.08
N SER A 422 19.30 -6.58 1.63
CA SER A 422 20.68 -6.51 1.19
C SER A 422 21.00 -7.53 0.10
N ASN A 423 22.08 -7.32 -0.62
CA ASN A 423 22.62 -8.24 -1.62
C ASN A 423 23.44 -9.40 -1.02
N ARG A 424 23.45 -9.54 0.31
CA ARG A 424 24.21 -10.57 1.01
C ARG A 424 23.26 -11.53 1.73
N PRO A 425 23.43 -12.85 1.60
CA PRO A 425 22.67 -13.80 2.40
C PRO A 425 22.98 -13.63 3.88
N THR A 426 21.98 -13.86 4.74
CA THR A 426 22.10 -13.76 6.19
C THR A 426 21.61 -15.01 6.89
N GLU A 427 22.24 -15.34 8.00
CA GLU A 427 21.73 -16.28 9.00
C GLU A 427 21.36 -15.51 10.27
N VAL A 428 20.17 -15.72 10.78
CA VAL A 428 19.72 -15.12 12.02
C VAL A 428 19.67 -16.21 13.10
N ARG A 429 20.52 -16.04 14.11
CA ARG A 429 20.50 -16.86 15.32
C ARG A 429 19.46 -16.28 16.29
N LEU A 430 18.54 -17.12 16.73
CA LEU A 430 17.47 -16.73 17.63
C LEU A 430 17.62 -17.40 18.99
N ASN A 431 17.49 -16.61 20.05
CA ASN A 431 17.43 -17.14 21.41
C ASN A 431 15.95 -17.37 21.80
N LEU A 432 15.45 -18.56 21.43
CA LEU A 432 14.07 -18.96 21.69
C LEU A 432 14.01 -20.25 22.52
N PRO A 433 12.96 -20.47 23.32
CA PRO A 433 12.70 -21.74 23.95
C PRO A 433 12.65 -22.89 22.94
N VAL A 434 12.82 -24.10 23.43
CA VAL A 434 12.56 -25.30 22.61
C VAL A 434 11.10 -25.28 22.17
N GLY A 435 10.85 -25.69 20.95
CA GLY A 435 9.51 -25.69 20.38
C GLY A 435 9.44 -26.50 19.09
N ASN A 436 8.27 -26.49 18.48
CA ASN A 436 8.06 -27.09 17.18
C ASN A 436 8.15 -26.04 16.08
N TYR A 437 9.04 -26.26 15.15
CA TYR A 437 9.08 -25.50 13.92
C TYR A 437 8.02 -26.08 12.97
N LEU A 438 6.98 -25.29 12.71
CA LEU A 438 5.82 -25.80 11.99
C LEU A 438 5.98 -25.65 10.48
N ARG A 439 6.51 -24.51 10.05
CA ARG A 439 6.59 -24.17 8.63
C ARG A 439 7.57 -23.04 8.38
N GLN A 440 8.19 -23.05 7.22
CA GLN A 440 8.88 -21.89 6.65
C GLN A 440 8.33 -21.64 5.26
N TYR A 441 8.18 -20.37 4.92
CA TYR A 441 7.95 -19.94 3.55
C TYR A 441 8.72 -18.66 3.25
N THR A 442 8.97 -18.45 1.96
CA THR A 442 9.80 -17.34 1.49
C THR A 442 9.05 -16.52 0.46
N LEU A 443 9.33 -15.22 0.45
CA LEU A 443 8.99 -14.35 -0.67
C LEU A 443 10.27 -14.12 -1.48
N THR A 444 10.25 -14.52 -2.74
CA THR A 444 11.39 -14.47 -3.67
C THR A 444 10.97 -13.95 -5.04
N ALA A 445 11.94 -13.52 -5.82
CA ALA A 445 11.76 -13.15 -7.23
C ALA A 445 13.03 -13.47 -8.02
N PRO A 446 12.98 -13.51 -9.37
CA PRO A 446 14.17 -13.74 -10.20
C PRO A 446 15.28 -12.71 -10.00
N SER A 447 14.93 -11.46 -9.68
CA SER A 447 15.87 -10.38 -9.34
C SER A 447 15.17 -9.30 -8.49
N ILE A 448 15.96 -8.40 -7.91
CA ILE A 448 15.43 -7.23 -7.18
C ILE A 448 14.63 -6.27 -8.09
N THR A 449 14.93 -6.27 -9.37
CA THR A 449 14.25 -5.47 -10.41
C THR A 449 13.08 -6.21 -11.08
N ALA A 450 12.80 -7.45 -10.68
CA ALA A 450 11.73 -8.24 -11.26
C ALA A 450 10.36 -7.60 -11.05
N VAL A 451 9.56 -7.55 -12.11
CA VAL A 451 8.16 -7.09 -12.11
C VAL A 451 7.20 -8.29 -12.05
N TYR A 452 7.66 -9.45 -12.54
CA TYR A 452 6.96 -10.73 -12.60
C TYR A 452 7.81 -11.85 -12.00
N GLY A 453 7.25 -13.04 -11.88
CA GLY A 453 7.93 -14.19 -11.32
C GLY A 453 8.12 -14.14 -9.82
N VAL A 454 7.40 -13.22 -9.13
CA VAL A 454 7.41 -13.14 -7.67
C VAL A 454 6.65 -14.33 -7.10
N LYS A 455 7.23 -14.99 -6.11
CA LYS A 455 6.65 -16.17 -5.47
C LYS A 455 6.64 -16.03 -3.96
N LEU A 456 5.49 -16.24 -3.37
CA LEU A 456 5.34 -16.39 -1.92
C LEU A 456 5.01 -17.85 -1.63
N ASP A 457 5.95 -18.55 -0.99
CA ASP A 457 5.81 -19.98 -0.70
C ASP A 457 5.66 -20.84 -1.99
N GLY A 458 6.37 -20.51 -3.05
CA GLY A 458 6.24 -21.17 -4.35
C GLY A 458 5.04 -20.78 -5.17
N MET A 459 4.09 -20.05 -4.60
CA MET A 459 2.86 -19.61 -5.26
C MET A 459 2.98 -18.20 -5.81
N THR A 460 2.34 -17.94 -6.97
CA THR A 460 2.38 -16.66 -7.68
C THR A 460 0.98 -16.21 -8.10
N PHE A 461 0.80 -14.90 -8.30
CA PHE A 461 -0.38 -14.37 -8.98
C PHE A 461 -0.25 -14.39 -10.51
N ASP A 462 0.95 -14.63 -11.03
CA ASP A 462 1.17 -14.70 -12.47
C ASP A 462 0.38 -15.88 -13.08
N GLY A 463 -0.46 -15.59 -14.05
CA GLY A 463 -1.38 -16.56 -14.64
C GLY A 463 -2.59 -16.94 -13.76
N GLY A 464 -2.69 -16.39 -12.54
CA GLY A 464 -3.86 -16.59 -11.69
C GLY A 464 -5.08 -15.80 -12.17
N LYS A 465 -6.28 -16.33 -11.91
CA LYS A 465 -7.55 -15.64 -12.18
C LYS A 465 -8.18 -15.15 -10.88
N ASN A 466 -8.96 -14.08 -10.97
CA ASN A 466 -9.77 -13.57 -9.86
C ASN A 466 -8.99 -13.32 -8.56
N GLY A 467 -7.71 -12.85 -8.67
CA GLY A 467 -6.87 -12.58 -7.51
C GLY A 467 -6.42 -13.83 -6.74
N GLN A 468 -6.43 -14.99 -7.36
CA GLN A 468 -5.98 -16.25 -6.75
C GLN A 468 -4.50 -16.52 -7.03
N LEU A 469 -3.82 -17.06 -6.02
CA LEU A 469 -2.46 -17.58 -6.15
C LEU A 469 -2.49 -18.94 -6.84
N THR A 470 -1.56 -19.16 -7.78
CA THR A 470 -1.34 -20.43 -8.50
C THR A 470 0.02 -20.99 -8.15
N GLY A 471 0.24 -22.28 -8.44
CA GLY A 471 1.49 -22.99 -8.12
C GLY A 471 1.37 -23.89 -6.90
N THR A 472 2.47 -24.47 -6.50
CA THR A 472 2.53 -25.44 -5.39
C THR A 472 3.26 -24.81 -4.22
N SER A 473 2.61 -24.81 -3.06
CA SER A 473 3.23 -24.40 -1.81
C SER A 473 4.36 -25.36 -1.45
N SER A 474 5.52 -24.82 -1.06
CA SER A 474 6.61 -25.61 -0.53
C SER A 474 6.20 -26.25 0.81
N ARG A 475 6.36 -27.58 0.90
CA ARG A 475 6.14 -28.29 2.16
C ARG A 475 7.47 -28.37 2.91
N THR A 476 7.65 -27.46 3.87
CA THR A 476 8.79 -27.57 4.78
C THR A 476 8.52 -28.66 5.82
N PRO A 477 9.42 -29.61 6.06
CA PRO A 477 9.25 -30.61 7.13
C PRO A 477 9.11 -29.94 8.49
N ILE A 478 8.29 -30.51 9.34
CA ILE A 478 8.19 -30.12 10.76
C ILE A 478 9.42 -30.70 11.46
N TRP A 479 10.17 -29.86 12.20
CA TRP A 479 11.28 -30.31 13.03
C TRP A 479 11.26 -29.62 14.39
N ARG A 480 11.97 -30.19 15.33
CA ARG A 480 12.11 -29.62 16.66
C ARG A 480 13.08 -28.44 16.63
N TRP A 481 12.64 -27.29 17.12
CA TRP A 481 13.51 -26.13 17.31
C TRP A 481 14.43 -26.33 18.51
N THR A 482 15.69 -25.98 18.37
CA THR A 482 16.68 -26.00 19.47
C THR A 482 16.94 -24.60 19.98
N LYS A 483 17.42 -24.46 21.21
CA LYS A 483 17.66 -23.17 21.89
C LYS A 483 18.53 -22.18 21.06
N HIS A 484 19.37 -22.67 20.19
CA HIS A 484 20.28 -21.86 19.36
C HIS A 484 20.03 -22.05 17.87
N GLY A 485 18.79 -22.24 17.51
CA GLY A 485 18.40 -22.42 16.12
C GLY A 485 18.73 -21.20 15.24
N LYS A 486 18.93 -21.46 13.95
CA LYS A 486 19.20 -20.43 12.96
C LYS A 486 18.15 -20.44 11.86
N LEU A 487 17.79 -19.26 11.39
CA LEU A 487 16.99 -19.07 10.19
C LEU A 487 17.85 -18.46 9.09
N SER A 488 17.75 -19.02 7.89
CA SER A 488 18.42 -18.48 6.72
C SER A 488 17.53 -17.51 5.96
N ALA A 489 18.10 -16.39 5.54
CA ALA A 489 17.46 -15.40 4.68
C ALA A 489 18.39 -15.09 3.49
N PRO A 490 18.10 -15.64 2.31
CA PRO A 490 18.83 -15.30 1.08
C PRO A 490 18.85 -13.79 0.82
N ALA A 491 19.78 -13.35 -0.04
CA ALA A 491 19.79 -11.95 -0.50
C ALA A 491 18.45 -11.58 -1.15
N TYR A 492 17.98 -10.36 -0.89
CA TYR A 492 16.71 -9.86 -1.46
C TYR A 492 15.54 -10.84 -1.29
N CYS A 493 15.25 -11.23 -0.06
CA CYS A 493 14.24 -12.23 0.25
C CYS A 493 13.51 -11.88 1.54
N VAL A 494 12.27 -12.35 1.68
CA VAL A 494 11.63 -12.44 3.00
C VAL A 494 11.56 -13.90 3.40
N THR A 495 12.02 -14.22 4.60
CA THR A 495 11.83 -15.52 5.24
C THR A 495 10.82 -15.38 6.37
N ILE A 496 9.81 -16.24 6.37
CA ILE A 496 8.80 -16.30 7.44
C ILE A 496 8.87 -17.70 8.07
N ALA A 497 9.19 -17.74 9.35
CA ALA A 497 9.17 -18.95 10.16
C ALA A 497 7.95 -18.97 11.06
N VAL A 498 7.19 -20.06 11.02
CA VAL A 498 6.02 -20.29 11.88
C VAL A 498 6.39 -21.36 12.90
N MET A 499 6.22 -21.04 14.18
CA MET A 499 6.69 -21.86 15.28
C MET A 499 5.60 -21.97 16.36
N LYS A 500 5.54 -23.11 17.02
CA LYS A 500 4.79 -23.27 18.28
C LYS A 500 5.82 -23.50 19.37
N LEU A 501 6.01 -22.52 20.24
CA LEU A 501 6.91 -22.62 21.37
C LEU A 501 6.26 -23.54 22.43
N SER A 502 7.08 -24.36 23.09
CA SER A 502 6.62 -25.09 24.28
C SER A 502 6.27 -24.09 25.37
N ALA A 503 5.25 -24.37 26.15
CA ALA A 503 5.01 -23.61 27.36
C ALA A 503 6.27 -23.64 28.24
N PRO A 504 6.61 -22.54 28.91
CA PRO A 504 7.76 -22.48 29.82
C PRO A 504 7.66 -23.50 30.96
#